data_e18e6b3ca7286b23b378aff22f79cbe0
#
_entry.id   e18e6b3ca7286b23b378aff22f79cbe0
#
_cell.length_a   1.000
_cell.length_b   1.000
_cell.length_c   1.000
_cell.angle_alpha   90.00
_cell.angle_beta   90.00
_cell.angle_gamma   90.00
#
_symmetry.space_group_name_H-M   'P 1'
#
loop_
_entity.id
_entity.type
_entity.pdbx_description
1 polymer ?
#
loop_
_entity_poly.entity_id
_entity_poly.type
_entity_poly.pdbx_seq_one_letter_code
_entity_poly.pdbx_strand_id
1 'polypeptide(L)'
;MKKVIMTVDVEGHDGSDPVTHLIMGKTVDGTSYGIGKLMDIFDYHHIKGLFFVDIAEAWDYGEAEIATVLRYIKGRGHDCGVHIHPDHMADTNRLFLWEYTKNEQREIIKKCTDFYIKILGEKPKAFRAGKYGANRDTLDILVENGYLCDFSEFVGQRWCQIEPPVAYNKATRLSSGLLEFPVTSYKSFTFGSYCRNDKLDASMAMNEFRYLVPRLVMEDCVDPIVMFVHSFSLLDWRKTPDKPRVNRKNIKKLDMMLAIFKE
;
A
#
# COMPACT_ATOMS: atom_id res chain seq x y z
N MET A 1 2.97 -23.90 5.72
CA MET A 1 3.22 -22.53 6.24
C MET A 1 2.54 -21.56 5.29
N LYS A 2 1.70 -20.65 5.79
CA LYS A 2 1.04 -19.65 4.95
C LYS A 2 2.02 -18.59 4.48
N LYS A 3 1.81 -18.07 3.28
CA LYS A 3 2.61 -16.97 2.74
C LYS A 3 2.14 -15.66 3.34
N VAL A 4 3.09 -14.79 3.70
CA VAL A 4 2.84 -13.42 4.13
C VAL A 4 3.44 -12.46 3.10
N ILE A 5 2.66 -11.51 2.64
CA ILE A 5 3.11 -10.43 1.75
C ILE A 5 3.13 -9.14 2.56
N MET A 6 4.32 -8.57 2.72
CA MET A 6 4.49 -7.25 3.34
C MET A 6 4.40 -6.18 2.28
N THR A 7 3.42 -5.32 2.37
CA THR A 7 3.20 -4.21 1.44
C THR A 7 3.40 -2.87 2.12
N VAL A 8 3.94 -1.91 1.37
CA VAL A 8 4.16 -0.54 1.84
C VAL A 8 3.50 0.42 0.86
N ASP A 9 2.55 1.23 1.33
CA ASP A 9 2.05 2.34 0.55
C ASP A 9 3.02 3.52 0.75
N VAL A 10 3.71 3.86 -0.34
CA VAL A 10 4.73 4.91 -0.36
C VAL A 10 4.09 6.16 -0.93
N GLU A 11 3.69 7.01 -0.03
CA GLU A 11 2.95 8.22 -0.31
C GLU A 11 3.35 9.33 0.65
N GLY A 12 3.20 10.58 0.22
CA GLY A 12 3.27 11.76 1.07
C GLY A 12 1.95 12.03 1.76
N HIS A 13 1.85 13.18 2.36
CA HIS A 13 0.65 13.72 2.97
C HIS A 13 0.85 15.24 3.14
N ASP A 14 0.03 15.92 3.92
CA ASP A 14 0.18 17.34 4.21
C ASP A 14 1.63 17.73 4.56
N GLY A 15 2.04 18.94 4.19
CA GLY A 15 3.36 19.49 4.46
C GLY A 15 3.97 20.20 3.26
N SER A 16 5.09 20.88 3.46
CA SER A 16 5.79 21.64 2.42
C SER A 16 6.75 20.78 1.58
N ASP A 17 7.23 19.68 2.14
CA ASP A 17 8.12 18.71 1.47
C ASP A 17 7.81 17.29 1.94
N PRO A 18 6.69 16.71 1.44
CA PRO A 18 6.25 15.38 1.87
C PRO A 18 7.23 14.27 1.49
N VAL A 19 7.95 14.40 0.38
CA VAL A 19 8.92 13.39 -0.04
C VAL A 19 10.05 13.27 0.99
N THR A 20 10.65 14.39 1.36
CA THR A 20 11.74 14.40 2.36
C THR A 20 11.25 13.97 3.73
N HIS A 21 10.10 14.47 4.18
CA HIS A 21 9.68 14.33 5.59
C HIS A 21 8.83 13.08 5.84
N LEU A 22 8.01 12.64 4.90
CA LEU A 22 7.09 11.53 5.10
C LEU A 22 7.51 10.27 4.34
N ILE A 23 7.98 10.39 3.09
CA ILE A 23 8.45 9.22 2.33
C ILE A 23 9.85 8.81 2.80
N MET A 24 10.82 9.71 2.73
CA MET A 24 12.20 9.45 3.20
C MET A 24 12.32 9.53 4.72
N GLY A 25 11.36 10.18 5.38
CA GLY A 25 11.19 10.19 6.83
C GLY A 25 12.23 10.98 7.59
N LYS A 26 12.76 12.08 7.01
CA LYS A 26 13.74 12.95 7.66
C LYS A 26 13.12 13.67 8.86
N THR A 27 13.63 13.35 10.04
CA THR A 27 13.15 13.90 11.30
C THR A 27 13.93 15.16 11.73
N VAL A 28 13.45 15.83 12.77
CA VAL A 28 14.07 17.05 13.33
C VAL A 28 15.51 16.86 13.80
N ASP A 29 15.93 15.65 14.14
CA ASP A 29 17.30 15.33 14.54
C ASP A 29 18.22 14.98 13.35
N GLY A 30 17.70 15.08 12.12
CA GLY A 30 18.44 14.81 10.88
C GLY A 30 18.55 13.35 10.48
N THR A 31 18.02 12.42 11.29
CA THR A 31 17.95 11.00 10.92
C THR A 31 16.71 10.70 10.07
N SER A 32 16.72 9.59 9.34
CA SER A 32 15.60 9.18 8.46
C SER A 32 14.96 7.90 8.94
N TYR A 33 13.62 7.93 9.05
CA TYR A 33 12.78 6.82 9.52
C TYR A 33 11.60 6.50 8.58
N GLY A 34 11.74 6.81 7.30
CA GLY A 34 10.78 6.47 6.24
C GLY A 34 11.08 5.11 5.59
N ILE A 35 10.94 5.07 4.27
CA ILE A 35 11.10 3.82 3.48
C ILE A 35 12.46 3.14 3.70
N GLY A 36 13.55 3.90 3.86
CA GLY A 36 14.87 3.35 4.17
C GLY A 36 14.87 2.52 5.45
N LYS A 37 14.26 3.03 6.51
CA LYS A 37 14.16 2.32 7.79
C LYS A 37 13.22 1.11 7.72
N LEU A 38 12.15 1.20 6.94
CA LEU A 38 11.26 0.05 6.70
C LEU A 38 12.02 -1.07 5.98
N MET A 39 12.80 -0.73 4.94
CA MET A 39 13.66 -1.70 4.25
C MET A 39 14.71 -2.33 5.18
N ASP A 40 15.36 -1.54 6.06
CA ASP A 40 16.30 -2.09 7.06
C ASP A 40 15.64 -3.14 7.98
N ILE A 41 14.42 -2.86 8.42
CA ILE A 41 13.66 -3.80 9.25
C ILE A 41 13.29 -5.05 8.44
N PHE A 42 12.86 -4.90 7.21
CA PHE A 42 12.52 -6.04 6.35
C PHE A 42 13.75 -6.89 6.03
N ASP A 43 14.89 -6.28 5.70
CA ASP A 43 16.16 -6.96 5.45
C ASP A 43 16.62 -7.76 6.68
N TYR A 44 16.51 -7.17 7.89
CA TYR A 44 16.83 -7.86 9.15
C TYR A 44 15.95 -9.11 9.34
N HIS A 45 14.70 -9.06 8.92
CA HIS A 45 13.77 -10.19 8.96
C HIS A 45 13.84 -11.09 7.73
N HIS A 46 14.75 -10.85 6.76
CA HIS A 46 14.85 -11.56 5.48
C HIS A 46 13.56 -11.52 4.65
N ILE A 47 12.86 -10.40 4.70
CA ILE A 47 11.60 -10.17 3.98
C ILE A 47 11.87 -9.27 2.78
N LYS A 48 11.44 -9.69 1.60
CA LYS A 48 11.37 -8.83 0.43
C LYS A 48 10.02 -8.11 0.44
N GLY A 49 10.03 -6.80 0.71
CA GLY A 49 8.82 -5.98 0.71
C GLY A 49 8.35 -5.62 -0.70
N LEU A 50 7.05 -5.42 -0.87
CA LEU A 50 6.43 -4.85 -2.07
C LEU A 50 5.99 -3.41 -1.77
N PHE A 51 6.62 -2.45 -2.41
CA PHE A 51 6.41 -1.02 -2.19
C PHE A 51 5.55 -0.45 -3.30
N PHE A 52 4.33 -0.06 -3.00
CA PHE A 52 3.39 0.63 -3.88
C PHE A 52 3.67 2.12 -3.84
N VAL A 53 4.41 2.62 -4.83
CA VAL A 53 4.79 4.04 -4.90
C VAL A 53 3.67 4.83 -5.56
N ASP A 54 3.19 5.88 -4.91
CA ASP A 54 2.22 6.79 -5.51
C ASP A 54 2.90 7.58 -6.63
N ILE A 55 2.65 7.10 -7.85
CA ILE A 55 3.21 7.71 -9.04
C ILE A 55 2.53 9.05 -9.36
N ALA A 56 1.27 9.21 -8.96
CA ALA A 56 0.53 10.45 -9.20
C ALA A 56 1.19 11.65 -8.50
N GLU A 57 1.84 11.44 -7.36
CA GLU A 57 2.61 12.46 -6.64
C GLU A 57 3.77 13.06 -7.46
N ALA A 58 4.21 12.42 -8.56
CA ALA A 58 5.24 12.97 -9.43
C ALA A 58 4.81 14.31 -10.07
N TRP A 59 3.51 14.52 -10.26
CA TRP A 59 2.97 15.77 -10.82
C TRP A 59 2.62 16.82 -9.77
N ASP A 60 2.69 16.47 -8.50
CA ASP A 60 2.48 17.36 -7.36
C ASP A 60 3.81 17.69 -6.65
N TYR A 61 4.61 16.66 -6.34
CA TYR A 61 5.86 16.81 -5.56
C TYR A 61 7.13 16.83 -6.41
N GLY A 62 7.05 16.44 -7.69
CA GLY A 62 8.18 16.46 -8.63
C GLY A 62 8.54 15.09 -9.20
N GLU A 63 8.75 15.06 -10.53
CA GLU A 63 9.12 13.82 -11.25
C GLU A 63 10.49 13.28 -10.79
N ALA A 64 11.45 14.16 -10.50
CA ALA A 64 12.80 13.76 -10.09
C ALA A 64 12.81 13.11 -8.70
N GLU A 65 11.98 13.61 -7.81
CA GLU A 65 11.80 13.14 -6.44
C GLU A 65 11.22 11.72 -6.42
N ILE A 66 10.10 11.51 -7.12
CA ILE A 66 9.46 10.19 -7.19
C ILE A 66 10.33 9.19 -7.98
N ALA A 67 11.03 9.63 -9.03
CA ALA A 67 12.00 8.79 -9.73
C ALA A 67 13.14 8.34 -8.79
N THR A 68 13.59 9.20 -7.88
CA THR A 68 14.62 8.87 -6.89
C THR A 68 14.10 7.82 -5.90
N VAL A 69 12.86 7.96 -5.42
CA VAL A 69 12.19 6.99 -4.55
C VAL A 69 12.12 5.60 -5.21
N LEU A 70 11.65 5.54 -6.46
CA LEU A 70 11.57 4.27 -7.22
C LEU A 70 12.93 3.58 -7.36
N ARG A 71 13.96 4.33 -7.80
CA ARG A 71 15.31 3.78 -7.96
C ARG A 71 15.92 3.35 -6.62
N TYR A 72 15.65 4.09 -5.54
CA TYR A 72 16.14 3.76 -4.21
C TYR A 72 15.58 2.41 -3.73
N ILE A 73 14.26 2.20 -3.84
CA ILE A 73 13.63 0.94 -3.43
C ILE A 73 14.17 -0.23 -4.27
N LYS A 74 14.22 -0.09 -5.59
CA LYS A 74 14.75 -1.13 -6.49
C LYS A 74 16.22 -1.41 -6.23
N GLY A 75 17.03 -0.37 -6.01
CA GLY A 75 18.47 -0.50 -5.70
C GLY A 75 18.74 -1.23 -4.38
N ARG A 76 17.78 -1.23 -3.44
CA ARG A 76 17.81 -2.01 -2.19
C ARG A 76 17.34 -3.46 -2.37
N GLY A 77 16.89 -3.86 -3.57
CA GLY A 77 16.46 -5.24 -3.88
C GLY A 77 15.00 -5.56 -3.54
N HIS A 78 14.21 -4.58 -3.12
CA HIS A 78 12.77 -4.74 -2.90
C HIS A 78 11.96 -4.61 -4.20
N ASP A 79 10.69 -5.03 -4.18
CA ASP A 79 9.80 -4.91 -5.33
C ASP A 79 9.04 -3.57 -5.29
N CYS A 80 8.81 -3.00 -6.48
CA CYS A 80 7.95 -1.83 -6.65
C CYS A 80 6.64 -2.23 -7.36
N GLY A 81 5.54 -1.65 -6.88
CA GLY A 81 4.25 -1.59 -7.57
C GLY A 81 3.84 -0.14 -7.80
N VAL A 82 2.80 0.05 -8.59
CA VAL A 82 2.19 1.36 -8.84
C VAL A 82 1.07 1.59 -7.83
N HIS A 83 1.08 2.75 -7.18
CA HIS A 83 -0.01 3.31 -6.39
C HIS A 83 -0.53 4.56 -7.07
N ILE A 84 -1.81 4.86 -6.97
CA ILE A 84 -2.38 6.06 -7.58
C ILE A 84 -3.44 6.68 -6.67
N HIS A 85 -3.15 7.89 -6.19
CA HIS A 85 -4.12 8.82 -5.67
C HIS A 85 -4.45 9.84 -6.77
N PRO A 86 -5.60 9.72 -7.48
CA PRO A 86 -5.84 10.51 -8.69
C PRO A 86 -6.01 12.01 -8.44
N ASP A 87 -6.28 12.41 -7.21
CA ASP A 87 -6.36 13.80 -6.76
C ASP A 87 -5.05 14.59 -6.90
N HIS A 88 -3.88 13.93 -7.03
CA HIS A 88 -2.61 14.57 -7.37
C HIS A 88 -2.44 14.92 -8.86
N MET A 89 -3.36 14.46 -9.73
CA MET A 89 -3.17 14.60 -11.18
C MET A 89 -4.16 15.52 -11.88
N ALA A 90 -5.45 15.42 -11.58
CA ALA A 90 -6.48 16.00 -12.42
C ALA A 90 -7.48 16.87 -11.63
N ASP A 91 -8.19 16.29 -10.69
CA ASP A 91 -9.26 16.96 -9.93
C ASP A 91 -9.15 16.59 -8.45
N THR A 92 -8.68 17.53 -7.66
CA THR A 92 -8.46 17.37 -6.21
C THR A 92 -9.74 17.05 -5.43
N ASN A 93 -10.93 17.15 -6.04
CA ASN A 93 -12.20 16.81 -5.42
C ASN A 93 -12.61 15.35 -5.64
N ARG A 94 -12.01 14.67 -6.64
CA ARG A 94 -12.25 13.25 -6.95
C ARG A 94 -11.12 12.39 -6.39
N LEU A 95 -11.38 11.75 -5.24
CA LEU A 95 -10.38 11.06 -4.43
C LEU A 95 -10.17 9.60 -4.82
N PHE A 96 -11.11 9.02 -5.56
CA PHE A 96 -11.12 7.61 -5.90
C PHE A 96 -11.10 7.41 -7.42
N LEU A 97 -10.41 6.38 -7.90
CA LEU A 97 -10.40 6.09 -9.35
C LEU A 97 -11.80 5.85 -9.91
N TRP A 98 -12.68 5.20 -9.17
CA TRP A 98 -14.06 4.95 -9.62
C TRP A 98 -14.92 6.22 -9.77
N GLU A 99 -14.50 7.38 -9.27
CA GLU A 99 -15.17 8.68 -9.52
C GLU A 99 -14.87 9.22 -10.93
N TYR A 100 -13.93 8.61 -11.63
CA TYR A 100 -13.54 8.94 -12.98
C TYR A 100 -14.20 7.97 -13.97
N THR A 101 -14.56 8.46 -15.15
CA THR A 101 -15.03 7.59 -16.23
C THR A 101 -13.96 6.58 -16.63
N LYS A 102 -14.34 5.48 -17.27
CA LYS A 102 -13.38 4.46 -17.73
C LYS A 102 -12.25 5.04 -18.58
N ASN A 103 -12.57 6.02 -19.44
CA ASN A 103 -11.55 6.66 -20.29
C ASN A 103 -10.60 7.54 -19.48
N GLU A 104 -11.10 8.32 -18.53
CA GLU A 104 -10.25 9.11 -17.63
C GLU A 104 -9.36 8.20 -16.76
N GLN A 105 -9.90 7.11 -16.20
CA GLN A 105 -9.10 6.12 -15.47
C GLN A 105 -7.99 5.55 -16.36
N ARG A 106 -8.30 5.23 -17.63
CA ARG A 106 -7.31 4.71 -18.60
C ARG A 106 -6.17 5.71 -18.82
N GLU A 107 -6.47 6.99 -19.00
CA GLU A 107 -5.45 8.03 -19.16
C GLU A 107 -4.58 8.17 -17.90
N ILE A 108 -5.19 8.19 -16.72
CA ILE A 108 -4.49 8.30 -15.45
C ILE A 108 -3.56 7.09 -15.24
N ILE A 109 -4.09 5.87 -15.33
CA ILE A 109 -3.32 4.64 -15.10
C ILE A 109 -2.20 4.50 -16.13
N LYS A 110 -2.51 4.78 -17.43
CA LYS A 110 -1.50 4.73 -18.48
C LYS A 110 -0.36 5.72 -18.23
N LYS A 111 -0.66 6.96 -17.87
CA LYS A 111 0.35 8.00 -17.61
C LYS A 111 1.27 7.58 -16.45
N CYS A 112 0.72 7.06 -15.36
CA CYS A 112 1.51 6.55 -14.24
C CYS A 112 2.35 5.32 -14.63
N THR A 113 1.78 4.41 -15.41
CA THR A 113 2.48 3.23 -15.93
C THR A 113 3.65 3.61 -16.83
N ASP A 114 3.43 4.54 -17.75
CA ASP A 114 4.48 5.04 -18.66
C ASP A 114 5.62 5.71 -17.90
N PHE A 115 5.29 6.50 -16.86
CA PHE A 115 6.31 7.09 -15.98
C PHE A 115 7.13 6.01 -15.25
N TYR A 116 6.48 5.00 -14.66
CA TYR A 116 7.16 3.89 -14.02
C TYR A 116 8.14 3.21 -14.98
N ILE A 117 7.69 2.89 -16.22
CA ILE A 117 8.52 2.25 -17.27
C ILE A 117 9.69 3.15 -17.65
N LYS A 118 9.45 4.46 -17.85
CA LYS A 118 10.49 5.46 -18.14
C LYS A 118 11.62 5.45 -17.11
N ILE A 119 11.27 5.28 -15.81
CA ILE A 119 12.23 5.38 -14.71
C ILE A 119 12.98 4.06 -14.47
N LEU A 120 12.29 2.92 -14.51
CA LEU A 120 12.85 1.62 -14.13
C LEU A 120 13.20 0.72 -15.32
N GLY A 121 12.78 1.04 -16.54
CA GLY A 121 13.03 0.25 -17.75
C GLY A 121 12.28 -1.08 -17.79
N GLU A 122 11.34 -1.32 -16.88
CA GLU A 122 10.52 -2.53 -16.80
C GLU A 122 9.04 -2.21 -16.60
N LYS A 123 8.14 -3.09 -17.02
CA LYS A 123 6.71 -2.93 -16.76
C LYS A 123 6.38 -3.22 -15.29
N PRO A 124 5.51 -2.41 -14.66
CA PRO A 124 5.00 -2.74 -13.33
C PRO A 124 4.17 -4.02 -13.39
N LYS A 125 4.27 -4.85 -12.34
CA LYS A 125 3.50 -6.11 -12.24
C LYS A 125 2.36 -6.01 -11.27
N ALA A 126 2.46 -5.13 -10.28
CA ALA A 126 1.51 -4.99 -9.17
C ALA A 126 0.95 -3.56 -9.11
N PHE A 127 -0.33 -3.48 -8.75
CA PHE A 127 -1.07 -2.22 -8.60
C PHE A 127 -1.81 -2.17 -7.27
N ARG A 128 -2.02 -0.97 -6.74
CA ARG A 128 -2.96 -0.68 -5.66
C ARG A 128 -3.57 0.70 -5.86
N ALA A 129 -4.90 0.80 -5.88
CA ALA A 129 -5.58 2.08 -5.91
C ALA A 129 -5.46 2.81 -4.58
N GLY A 130 -5.28 4.12 -4.63
CA GLY A 130 -5.31 5.01 -3.46
C GLY A 130 -6.63 4.86 -2.70
N LYS A 131 -6.56 4.80 -1.38
CA LYS A 131 -7.73 4.57 -0.51
C LYS A 131 -8.56 3.33 -0.88
N TYR A 132 -7.95 2.36 -1.61
CA TYR A 132 -8.64 1.17 -2.17
C TYR A 132 -9.79 1.53 -3.13
N GLY A 133 -9.73 2.70 -3.75
CA GLY A 133 -10.81 3.28 -4.56
C GLY A 133 -10.85 2.76 -6.00
N ALA A 134 -10.89 1.45 -6.18
CA ALA A 134 -10.99 0.77 -7.48
C ALA A 134 -12.41 0.27 -7.76
N ASN A 135 -12.71 0.06 -9.05
CA ASN A 135 -13.91 -0.61 -9.53
C ASN A 135 -13.56 -1.60 -10.65
N ARG A 136 -14.57 -2.19 -11.28
CA ARG A 136 -14.37 -3.15 -12.38
C ARG A 136 -13.63 -2.55 -13.57
N ASP A 137 -13.93 -1.29 -13.93
CA ASP A 137 -13.22 -0.60 -15.01
C ASP A 137 -11.73 -0.45 -14.72
N THR A 138 -11.37 -0.18 -13.46
CA THR A 138 -9.97 -0.16 -13.01
C THR A 138 -9.28 -1.48 -13.32
N LEU A 139 -9.89 -2.62 -12.94
CA LEU A 139 -9.30 -3.95 -13.14
C LEU A 139 -9.12 -4.28 -14.64
N ASP A 140 -10.11 -3.94 -15.49
CA ASP A 140 -10.01 -4.12 -16.93
C ASP A 140 -8.82 -3.34 -17.52
N ILE A 141 -8.67 -2.08 -17.07
CA ILE A 141 -7.58 -1.19 -17.53
C ILE A 141 -6.21 -1.71 -17.05
N LEU A 142 -6.12 -2.30 -15.86
CA LEU A 142 -4.89 -2.93 -15.40
C LEU A 142 -4.46 -4.07 -16.33
N VAL A 143 -5.39 -4.90 -16.76
CA VAL A 143 -5.12 -5.97 -17.74
C VAL A 143 -4.66 -5.39 -19.08
N GLU A 144 -5.32 -4.34 -19.59
CA GLU A 144 -4.94 -3.63 -20.83
C GLU A 144 -3.47 -3.12 -20.76
N ASN A 145 -3.01 -2.68 -19.58
CA ASN A 145 -1.64 -2.19 -19.35
C ASN A 145 -0.63 -3.30 -18.98
N GLY A 146 -1.08 -4.55 -18.86
CA GLY A 146 -0.21 -5.71 -18.64
C GLY A 146 0.19 -5.95 -17.19
N TYR A 147 -0.58 -5.43 -16.23
CA TYR A 147 -0.43 -5.79 -14.82
C TYR A 147 -0.77 -7.27 -14.59
N LEU A 148 -0.09 -7.89 -13.65
CA LEU A 148 -0.28 -9.30 -13.30
C LEU A 148 -1.13 -9.48 -12.05
N CYS A 149 -1.08 -8.49 -11.14
CA CYS A 149 -1.82 -8.53 -9.89
C CYS A 149 -2.27 -7.14 -9.43
N ASP A 150 -3.40 -7.13 -8.73
CA ASP A 150 -3.97 -5.99 -8.04
C ASP A 150 -4.08 -6.27 -6.54
N PHE A 151 -3.99 -5.21 -5.73
CA PHE A 151 -4.07 -5.24 -4.27
C PHE A 151 -5.08 -4.20 -3.76
N SER A 152 -6.08 -3.87 -4.58
CA SER A 152 -7.05 -2.81 -4.27
C SER A 152 -8.28 -3.31 -3.56
N GLU A 153 -8.55 -4.62 -3.54
CA GLU A 153 -9.75 -5.14 -2.88
C GLU A 153 -9.65 -5.01 -1.36
N PHE A 154 -10.61 -4.32 -0.77
CA PHE A 154 -10.84 -4.27 0.66
C PHE A 154 -12.30 -4.65 0.93
N VAL A 155 -12.54 -5.92 1.13
CA VAL A 155 -13.87 -6.48 1.25
C VAL A 155 -14.67 -5.84 2.38
N GLY A 156 -15.86 -5.33 2.03
CA GLY A 156 -16.78 -4.70 2.96
C GLY A 156 -16.50 -3.22 3.23
N GLN A 157 -15.59 -2.59 2.51
CA GLN A 157 -15.38 -1.14 2.57
C GLN A 157 -16.13 -0.44 1.42
N ARG A 158 -16.91 0.59 1.78
CA ARG A 158 -17.79 1.30 0.83
C ARG A 158 -17.06 2.05 -0.30
N TRP A 159 -15.78 2.37 -0.11
CA TRP A 159 -14.96 3.04 -1.11
C TRP A 159 -14.23 2.07 -2.04
N CYS A 160 -14.24 0.78 -1.76
CA CYS A 160 -13.85 -0.27 -2.70
C CYS A 160 -15.09 -0.70 -3.47
N GLN A 161 -15.12 -0.46 -4.79
CA GLN A 161 -16.29 -0.74 -5.65
C GLN A 161 -15.98 -1.85 -6.68
N ILE A 162 -15.14 -2.80 -6.30
CA ILE A 162 -14.88 -4.00 -7.09
C ILE A 162 -16.09 -4.95 -6.93
N GLU A 163 -16.91 -5.05 -7.99
CA GLU A 163 -18.13 -5.84 -8.01
C GLU A 163 -18.07 -6.90 -9.12
N PRO A 164 -18.41 -8.17 -8.87
CA PRO A 164 -18.64 -8.76 -7.54
C PRO A 164 -17.33 -8.80 -6.73
N PRO A 165 -17.38 -8.70 -5.39
CA PRO A 165 -16.20 -8.79 -4.57
C PRO A 165 -15.55 -10.16 -4.69
N VAL A 166 -14.22 -10.21 -4.58
CA VAL A 166 -13.48 -11.48 -4.57
C VAL A 166 -13.65 -12.21 -3.23
N ALA A 167 -13.12 -13.42 -3.16
CA ALA A 167 -13.16 -14.20 -1.93
C ALA A 167 -12.45 -13.46 -0.79
N TYR A 168 -13.13 -13.36 0.36
CA TYR A 168 -12.62 -12.71 1.56
C TYR A 168 -11.24 -13.26 1.96
N ASN A 169 -10.24 -12.36 2.07
CA ASN A 169 -8.87 -12.69 2.45
C ASN A 169 -8.17 -13.79 1.61
N LYS A 170 -8.59 -14.00 0.37
CA LYS A 170 -8.01 -15.03 -0.48
C LYS A 170 -7.64 -14.49 -1.85
N ALA A 171 -6.40 -14.73 -2.26
CA ALA A 171 -5.99 -14.40 -3.62
C ALA A 171 -6.88 -15.12 -4.63
N THR A 172 -7.43 -14.36 -5.57
CA THR A 172 -8.40 -14.84 -6.56
C THR A 172 -7.89 -14.51 -7.96
N ARG A 173 -7.84 -15.53 -8.83
CA ARG A 173 -7.58 -15.29 -10.25
C ARG A 173 -8.91 -14.94 -10.94
N LEU A 174 -8.98 -13.74 -11.45
CA LEU A 174 -10.14 -13.27 -12.21
C LEU A 174 -10.19 -13.92 -13.60
N SER A 175 -11.36 -13.90 -14.25
CA SER A 175 -11.54 -14.42 -15.60
C SER A 175 -10.66 -13.75 -16.65
N SER A 176 -10.24 -12.52 -16.40
CA SER A 176 -9.27 -11.76 -17.20
C SER A 176 -7.82 -12.25 -17.07
N GLY A 177 -7.53 -13.13 -16.11
CA GLY A 177 -6.18 -13.59 -15.77
C GLY A 177 -5.47 -12.77 -14.70
N LEU A 178 -5.99 -11.59 -14.35
CA LEU A 178 -5.44 -10.75 -13.24
C LEU A 178 -5.59 -11.50 -11.91
N LEU A 179 -4.57 -11.45 -11.07
CA LEU A 179 -4.62 -11.94 -9.70
C LEU A 179 -5.02 -10.81 -8.77
N GLU A 180 -6.15 -10.93 -8.10
CA GLU A 180 -6.57 -10.02 -7.04
C GLU A 180 -6.11 -10.55 -5.68
N PHE A 181 -5.40 -9.72 -4.94
CA PHE A 181 -4.92 -9.98 -3.58
C PHE A 181 -5.61 -9.02 -2.60
N PRO A 182 -6.74 -9.39 -2.02
CA PRO A 182 -7.40 -8.52 -1.05
C PRO A 182 -6.50 -8.25 0.15
N VAL A 183 -6.51 -7.02 0.65
CA VAL A 183 -5.85 -6.73 1.93
C VAL A 183 -6.49 -7.58 3.01
N THR A 184 -5.64 -8.23 3.84
CA THR A 184 -6.18 -9.05 4.92
C THR A 184 -6.93 -8.18 5.91
N SER A 185 -8.21 -8.47 6.06
CA SER A 185 -9.13 -7.73 6.89
C SER A 185 -9.80 -8.65 7.92
N TYR A 186 -10.33 -8.04 8.97
CA TYR A 186 -10.98 -8.75 10.06
C TYR A 186 -12.10 -7.89 10.66
N LYS A 187 -13.05 -8.54 11.32
CA LYS A 187 -14.13 -7.87 12.05
C LYS A 187 -13.58 -7.33 13.36
N SER A 188 -13.34 -6.03 13.44
CA SER A 188 -12.80 -5.36 14.64
C SER A 188 -13.87 -5.02 15.67
N PHE A 189 -15.11 -4.79 15.20
CA PHE A 189 -16.23 -4.46 16.07
C PHE A 189 -17.54 -4.91 15.43
N THR A 190 -18.44 -5.48 16.26
CA THR A 190 -19.79 -5.85 15.85
C THR A 190 -20.79 -5.39 16.91
N PHE A 191 -21.83 -4.65 16.47
CA PHE A 191 -22.93 -4.24 17.34
C PHE A 191 -24.25 -4.36 16.57
N GLY A 192 -25.12 -5.29 16.97
CA GLY A 192 -26.31 -5.62 16.21
C GLY A 192 -25.99 -6.05 14.78
N SER A 193 -26.60 -5.39 13.80
CA SER A 193 -26.29 -5.60 12.38
C SER A 193 -25.07 -4.83 11.85
N TYR A 194 -24.54 -3.91 12.65
CA TYR A 194 -23.36 -3.13 12.27
C TYR A 194 -22.08 -3.95 12.49
N CYS A 195 -21.26 -4.06 11.45
CA CYS A 195 -19.95 -4.70 11.52
C CYS A 195 -18.91 -3.76 10.91
N ARG A 196 -17.85 -3.49 11.66
CA ARG A 196 -16.68 -2.76 11.15
C ARG A 196 -15.59 -3.76 10.79
N ASN A 197 -15.16 -3.69 9.53
CA ASN A 197 -13.98 -4.39 9.07
C ASN A 197 -12.76 -3.44 9.14
N ASP A 198 -11.70 -3.91 9.75
CA ASP A 198 -10.39 -3.26 9.76
C ASP A 198 -9.37 -4.15 9.02
N LYS A 199 -8.31 -3.54 8.53
CA LYS A 199 -7.23 -4.21 7.81
C LYS A 199 -6.08 -4.56 8.74
N LEU A 200 -5.34 -5.60 8.38
CA LEU A 200 -4.13 -6.00 9.10
C LEU A 200 -2.99 -5.04 8.77
N ASP A 201 -2.73 -4.08 9.65
CA ASP A 201 -1.69 -3.08 9.49
C ASP A 201 -0.81 -2.91 10.74
N ALA A 202 0.33 -2.22 10.58
CA ALA A 202 1.27 -1.98 11.66
C ALA A 202 0.76 -0.98 12.72
N SER A 203 -0.38 -0.31 12.51
CA SER A 203 -0.96 0.62 13.49
C SER A 203 -1.76 -0.12 14.58
N MET A 204 -2.20 -1.35 14.31
CA MET A 204 -3.01 -2.12 15.26
C MET A 204 -2.27 -2.40 16.56
N ALA A 205 -3.02 -2.65 17.65
CA ALA A 205 -2.43 -2.95 18.96
C ALA A 205 -1.76 -4.33 18.98
N MET A 206 -0.62 -4.46 19.69
CA MET A 206 0.14 -5.72 19.74
C MET A 206 -0.64 -6.89 20.31
N ASN A 207 -1.46 -6.66 21.34
CA ASN A 207 -2.31 -7.71 21.91
C ASN A 207 -3.38 -8.18 20.91
N GLU A 208 -3.95 -7.28 20.14
CA GLU A 208 -4.87 -7.59 19.06
C GLU A 208 -4.16 -8.38 17.94
N PHE A 209 -2.98 -7.96 17.52
CA PHE A 209 -2.16 -8.66 16.54
C PHE A 209 -1.85 -10.09 16.98
N ARG A 210 -1.36 -10.28 18.22
CA ARG A 210 -1.07 -11.60 18.79
C ARG A 210 -2.30 -12.49 18.91
N TYR A 211 -3.47 -11.91 19.04
CA TYR A 211 -4.73 -12.65 19.08
C TYR A 211 -5.19 -13.07 17.69
N LEU A 212 -5.05 -12.19 16.69
CA LEU A 212 -5.58 -12.37 15.35
C LEU A 212 -4.68 -13.24 14.46
N VAL A 213 -3.37 -13.00 14.44
CA VAL A 213 -2.47 -13.64 13.48
C VAL A 213 -2.50 -15.16 13.56
N PRO A 214 -2.44 -15.81 14.76
CA PRO A 214 -2.54 -17.27 14.82
C PRO A 214 -3.87 -17.79 14.26
N ARG A 215 -4.97 -17.04 14.42
CA ARG A 215 -6.28 -17.39 13.85
C ARG A 215 -6.28 -17.28 12.33
N LEU A 216 -5.80 -16.17 11.79
CA LEU A 216 -5.69 -15.99 10.34
C LEU A 216 -4.78 -17.05 9.68
N VAL A 217 -3.72 -17.46 10.37
CA VAL A 217 -2.84 -18.54 9.91
C VAL A 217 -3.57 -19.89 9.86
N MET A 218 -4.50 -20.14 10.78
CA MET A 218 -5.27 -21.39 10.86
C MET A 218 -6.49 -21.41 9.91
N GLU A 219 -6.97 -20.25 9.44
CA GLU A 219 -8.12 -20.17 8.56
C GLU A 219 -7.75 -20.52 7.12
N ASP A 220 -8.31 -21.60 6.57
CA ASP A 220 -8.04 -22.07 5.19
C ASP A 220 -8.43 -21.05 4.11
N CYS A 221 -9.38 -20.18 4.40
CA CYS A 221 -9.81 -19.13 3.48
C CYS A 221 -8.86 -17.93 3.40
N VAL A 222 -7.87 -17.80 4.30
CA VAL A 222 -6.88 -16.71 4.25
C VAL A 222 -5.62 -17.20 3.55
N ASP A 223 -5.36 -16.76 2.31
CA ASP A 223 -4.14 -17.12 1.57
C ASP A 223 -3.90 -16.19 0.37
N PRO A 224 -2.80 -15.42 0.37
CA PRO A 224 -1.83 -15.17 1.46
C PRO A 224 -2.35 -14.19 2.52
N ILE A 225 -1.62 -14.04 3.62
CA ILE A 225 -1.81 -12.91 4.53
C ILE A 225 -1.17 -11.67 3.88
N VAL A 226 -1.96 -10.65 3.60
CA VAL A 226 -1.48 -9.36 3.07
C VAL A 226 -1.51 -8.33 4.18
N MET A 227 -0.34 -7.99 4.71
CA MET A 227 -0.15 -6.95 5.72
C MET A 227 0.38 -5.68 5.08
N PHE A 228 -0.01 -4.52 5.62
CA PHE A 228 0.43 -3.26 5.05
C PHE A 228 0.92 -2.25 6.10
N VAL A 229 1.77 -1.32 5.64
CA VAL A 229 2.23 -0.13 6.36
C VAL A 229 2.32 1.04 5.38
N HIS A 230 2.35 2.28 5.88
CA HIS A 230 2.70 3.44 5.05
C HIS A 230 4.17 3.82 5.24
N SER A 231 4.73 4.56 4.28
CA SER A 231 6.09 5.14 4.35
C SER A 231 6.35 5.86 5.67
N PHE A 232 5.36 6.56 6.20
CA PHE A 232 5.41 7.37 7.42
C PHE A 232 4.94 6.63 8.69
N SER A 233 4.70 5.32 8.65
CA SER A 233 4.18 4.56 9.82
C SER A 233 5.12 4.56 11.04
N LEU A 234 6.40 4.88 10.84
CA LEU A 234 7.40 4.95 11.90
C LEU A 234 7.58 6.36 12.48
N LEU A 235 6.70 7.30 12.10
CA LEU A 235 6.80 8.72 12.45
C LEU A 235 5.58 9.20 13.25
N ASP A 236 5.82 10.15 14.12
CA ASP A 236 4.81 11.03 14.71
C ASP A 236 4.82 12.34 13.91
N TRP A 237 3.93 12.48 12.92
CA TRP A 237 3.96 13.55 11.92
C TRP A 237 2.69 14.40 11.86
N ARG A 238 1.52 13.86 12.25
CA ARG A 238 0.20 14.47 12.00
C ARG A 238 0.04 15.91 12.48
N LYS A 239 0.74 16.30 13.55
CA LYS A 239 0.69 17.69 14.08
C LYS A 239 1.75 18.60 13.47
N THR A 240 2.84 18.03 12.97
CA THR A 240 4.00 18.75 12.44
C THR A 240 4.58 17.96 11.26
N PRO A 241 3.91 17.94 10.08
CA PRO A 241 4.35 17.13 8.95
C PRO A 241 5.75 17.51 8.45
N ASP A 242 6.13 18.79 8.48
CA ASP A 242 7.45 19.26 8.08
C ASP A 242 8.54 19.06 9.15
N LYS A 243 8.17 18.59 10.34
CA LYS A 243 9.09 18.34 11.45
C LYS A 243 8.70 17.07 12.19
N PRO A 244 8.61 15.93 11.49
CA PRO A 244 8.19 14.68 12.12
C PRO A 244 9.23 14.23 13.16
N ARG A 245 8.75 13.45 14.12
CA ARG A 245 9.60 12.79 15.12
C ARG A 245 9.52 11.30 14.96
N VAL A 246 10.59 10.59 15.34
CA VAL A 246 10.57 9.14 15.31
C VAL A 246 9.57 8.57 16.32
N ASN A 247 8.75 7.63 15.88
CA ASN A 247 7.90 6.81 16.73
C ASN A 247 8.59 5.48 17.08
N ARG A 248 9.43 5.50 18.11
CA ARG A 248 10.19 4.31 18.56
C ARG A 248 9.29 3.14 18.98
N LYS A 249 8.05 3.43 19.43
CA LYS A 249 7.08 2.39 19.78
C LYS A 249 6.62 1.64 18.53
N ASN A 250 6.35 2.34 17.44
CA ASN A 250 5.95 1.72 16.18
C ASN A 250 7.09 0.92 15.55
N ILE A 251 8.34 1.39 15.62
CA ILE A 251 9.50 0.62 15.18
C ILE A 251 9.56 -0.73 15.91
N LYS A 252 9.57 -0.69 17.25
CA LYS A 252 9.62 -1.90 18.07
C LYS A 252 8.41 -2.81 17.81
N LYS A 253 7.24 -2.23 17.62
CA LYS A 253 6.00 -2.97 17.34
C LYS A 253 6.08 -3.69 16.00
N LEU A 254 6.50 -3.02 14.91
CA LEU A 254 6.66 -3.64 13.60
C LEU A 254 7.68 -4.78 13.64
N ASP A 255 8.82 -4.56 14.28
CA ASP A 255 9.85 -5.59 14.47
C ASP A 255 9.28 -6.85 15.16
N MET A 256 8.53 -6.65 16.27
CA MET A 256 7.86 -7.75 16.98
C MET A 256 6.78 -8.45 16.15
N MET A 257 6.01 -7.70 15.34
CA MET A 257 4.99 -8.27 14.44
C MET A 257 5.63 -9.17 13.39
N LEU A 258 6.76 -8.73 12.79
CA LEU A 258 7.46 -9.52 11.78
C LEU A 258 8.13 -10.77 12.38
N ALA A 259 8.60 -10.71 13.61
CA ALA A 259 9.12 -11.87 14.32
C ALA A 259 8.06 -13.00 14.48
N ILE A 260 6.81 -12.65 14.76
CA ILE A 260 5.70 -13.61 14.91
C ILE A 260 5.44 -14.40 13.62
N PHE A 261 5.65 -13.80 12.45
CA PHE A 261 5.46 -14.51 11.17
C PHE A 261 6.58 -15.52 10.83
N LYS A 262 7.66 -15.55 11.62
CA LYS A 262 8.76 -16.52 11.46
C LYS A 262 8.56 -17.78 12.31
N GLU A 263 7.75 -17.69 13.37
CA GLU A 263 7.38 -18.81 14.25
C GLU A 263 6.28 -19.66 13.58
#